data_2f6ba7e98d902b1a4f0f05be554027eb
#
_entry.id   2f6ba7e98d902b1a4f0f05be554027eb
#
_cell.length_a   1.000
_cell.length_b   1.000
_cell.length_c   1.000
_cell.angle_alpha   90.00
_cell.angle_beta   90.00
_cell.angle_gamma   90.00
#
_symmetry.space_group_name_H-M   'P 1'
#
loop_
_entity.id
_entity.type
_entity.pdbx_description
1 polymer ?
#
loop_
_entity_poly.entity_id
_entity_poly.type
_entity_poly.pdbx_seq_one_letter_code
_entity_poly.pdbx_strand_id
1 'polypeptide(L)'
;MTEIITIDGRDYLRYLPIPVTVALLRGSYADEEGNISLEEEPANLDIYAIAAAARNSGGKVIFQVRGTVPRYSLKAREVRIPSALVDAVVVDEAQQQGYAVVYDAALSGQKRRDEPVSLQPDFSPRLIIARRAQKELYDNAVINFGFGIPDQIAKLIERDGDEGRYFQTIEH
;
A
#
# COMPACT_ATOMS: atom_id res chain seq x y z
N MET A 1 4.12 10.46 -21.57
CA MET A 1 4.79 11.47 -22.42
C MET A 1 5.76 12.26 -21.56
N THR A 2 6.96 12.53 -22.08
CA THR A 2 8.05 13.21 -21.36
C THR A 2 8.64 14.29 -22.23
N GLU A 3 9.25 15.29 -21.62
CA GLU A 3 10.03 16.33 -22.30
C GLU A 3 11.29 16.63 -21.48
N ILE A 4 12.32 17.16 -22.14
CA ILE A 4 13.51 17.66 -21.46
C ILE A 4 13.30 19.15 -21.18
N ILE A 5 13.53 19.54 -19.92
CA ILE A 5 13.51 20.94 -19.50
C ILE A 5 14.86 21.31 -18.88
N THR A 6 15.31 22.53 -19.11
CA THR A 6 16.55 23.04 -18.52
C THR A 6 16.22 23.96 -17.35
N ILE A 7 16.73 23.68 -16.16
CA ILE A 7 16.62 24.51 -14.96
C ILE A 7 18.04 24.78 -14.46
N ASP A 8 18.40 26.06 -14.30
CA ASP A 8 19.71 26.48 -13.81
C ASP A 8 20.89 25.85 -14.60
N GLY A 9 20.73 25.70 -15.92
CA GLY A 9 21.75 25.14 -16.81
C GLY A 9 21.90 23.61 -16.73
N ARG A 10 20.98 22.90 -16.07
CA ARG A 10 20.93 21.44 -16.02
C ARG A 10 19.68 20.90 -16.67
N ASP A 11 19.82 19.82 -17.42
CA ASP A 11 18.71 19.16 -18.07
C ASP A 11 18.02 18.16 -17.13
N TYR A 12 16.69 18.19 -17.12
CA TYR A 12 15.82 17.29 -16.36
C TYR A 12 14.79 16.67 -17.29
N LEU A 13 14.46 15.42 -17.04
CA LEU A 13 13.34 14.76 -17.69
C LEU A 13 12.05 15.13 -16.93
N ARG A 14 11.16 15.86 -17.60
CA ARG A 14 9.84 16.19 -17.07
C ARG A 14 8.82 15.18 -17.57
N TYR A 15 8.08 14.58 -16.66
CA TYR A 15 6.89 13.79 -16.98
C TYR A 15 5.70 14.73 -17.09
N LEU A 16 5.02 14.72 -18.23
CA LEU A 16 3.83 15.54 -18.41
C LEU A 16 2.68 15.01 -17.56
N PRO A 17 1.84 15.89 -16.98
CA PRO A 17 0.68 15.46 -16.22
C PRO A 17 -0.24 14.58 -17.04
N ILE A 18 -0.75 13.53 -16.44
CA ILE A 18 -1.79 12.68 -17.00
C ILE A 18 -3.13 13.19 -16.46
N PRO A 19 -4.07 13.65 -17.31
CA PRO A 19 -5.39 14.05 -16.84
C PRO A 19 -6.13 12.85 -16.27
N VAL A 20 -6.50 12.91 -14.99
CA VAL A 20 -7.29 11.87 -14.32
C VAL A 20 -8.75 12.32 -14.29
N THR A 21 -9.60 11.66 -15.04
CA THR A 21 -11.02 12.01 -15.14
C THR A 21 -11.87 11.39 -14.04
N VAL A 22 -11.49 10.22 -13.55
CA VAL A 22 -12.16 9.52 -12.45
C VAL A 22 -11.11 8.79 -11.61
N ALA A 23 -11.19 8.95 -10.29
CA ALA A 23 -10.49 8.12 -9.32
C ALA A 23 -11.50 7.19 -8.64
N LEU A 24 -11.27 5.88 -8.74
CA LEU A 24 -12.01 4.84 -8.02
C LEU A 24 -11.12 4.33 -6.91
N LEU A 25 -11.48 4.61 -5.67
CA LEU A 25 -10.65 4.38 -4.51
C LEU A 25 -11.42 3.60 -3.44
N ARG A 26 -10.68 3.04 -2.48
CA ARG A 26 -11.27 2.30 -1.39
C ARG A 26 -10.81 2.86 -0.05
N GLY A 27 -11.70 2.86 0.92
CA GLY A 27 -11.44 3.22 2.30
C GLY A 27 -12.16 2.28 3.26
N SER A 28 -11.96 2.48 4.56
CA SER A 28 -12.60 1.67 5.59
C SER A 28 -14.03 2.15 5.87
N TYR A 29 -14.17 3.38 6.30
CA TYR A 29 -15.45 4.01 6.63
C TYR A 29 -15.51 5.43 6.09
N ALA A 30 -16.75 5.90 5.86
CA ALA A 30 -17.05 7.30 5.60
C ALA A 30 -17.90 7.87 6.74
N ASP A 31 -17.64 9.10 7.18
CA ASP A 31 -18.62 9.81 7.99
C ASP A 31 -19.69 10.46 7.12
N GLU A 32 -20.75 10.99 7.76
CA GLU A 32 -21.87 11.65 7.07
C GLU A 32 -21.45 12.91 6.29
N GLU A 33 -20.27 13.47 6.55
CA GLU A 33 -19.69 14.59 5.78
C GLU A 33 -18.90 14.10 4.54
N GLY A 34 -18.63 12.78 4.44
CA GLY A 34 -17.81 12.20 3.38
C GLY A 34 -16.32 12.19 3.66
N ASN A 35 -15.90 12.36 4.91
CA ASN A 35 -14.51 12.11 5.31
C ASN A 35 -14.25 10.61 5.35
N ILE A 36 -13.12 10.17 4.79
CA ILE A 36 -12.79 8.75 4.65
C ILE A 36 -11.63 8.37 5.57
N SER A 37 -11.82 7.26 6.27
CA SER A 37 -10.78 6.62 7.08
C SER A 37 -10.19 5.39 6.38
N LEU A 38 -8.98 4.99 6.78
CA LEU A 38 -8.24 3.86 6.20
C LEU A 38 -7.77 2.86 7.27
N GLU A 39 -8.35 2.86 8.46
CA GLU A 39 -7.89 2.09 9.61
C GLU A 39 -7.95 0.56 9.42
N GLU A 40 -8.81 0.09 8.55
CA GLU A 40 -8.92 -1.34 8.21
C GLU A 40 -8.20 -1.70 6.90
N GLU A 41 -7.69 -0.72 6.17
CA GLU A 41 -6.94 -0.99 4.95
C GLU A 41 -5.54 -1.53 5.26
N PRO A 42 -5.04 -2.49 4.47
CA PRO A 42 -3.71 -3.06 4.72
C PRO A 42 -2.57 -2.06 4.45
N ALA A 43 -2.81 -1.05 3.63
CA ALA A 43 -1.85 0.01 3.32
C ALA A 43 -2.57 1.25 2.82
N ASN A 44 -1.98 2.43 3.05
CA ASN A 44 -2.54 3.69 2.55
C ASN A 44 -2.29 3.88 1.05
N LEU A 45 -1.24 3.27 0.49
CA LEU A 45 -0.82 3.42 -0.90
C LEU A 45 -0.85 4.90 -1.37
N ASP A 46 -1.10 5.12 -2.64
CA ASP A 46 -1.17 6.46 -3.24
C ASP A 46 -2.59 7.04 -3.24
N ILE A 47 -3.49 6.57 -2.38
CA ILE A 47 -4.91 6.95 -2.35
C ILE A 47 -5.10 8.47 -2.32
N TYR A 48 -4.38 9.17 -1.43
CA TYR A 48 -4.46 10.62 -1.33
C TYR A 48 -3.97 11.32 -2.61
N ALA A 49 -2.83 10.87 -3.15
CA ALA A 49 -2.25 11.44 -4.36
C ALA A 49 -3.15 11.26 -5.58
N ILE A 50 -3.79 10.08 -5.71
CA ILE A 50 -4.72 9.78 -6.79
C ILE A 50 -5.99 10.63 -6.67
N ALA A 51 -6.56 10.76 -5.46
CA ALA A 51 -7.70 11.63 -5.22
C ALA A 51 -7.38 13.09 -5.57
N ALA A 52 -6.23 13.60 -5.12
CA ALA A 52 -5.78 14.95 -5.42
C ALA A 52 -5.52 15.16 -6.93
N ALA A 53 -4.92 14.18 -7.61
CA ALA A 53 -4.69 14.23 -9.05
C ALA A 53 -6.00 14.32 -9.84
N ALA A 54 -7.01 13.53 -9.46
CA ALA A 54 -8.34 13.60 -10.09
C ALA A 54 -8.99 14.98 -9.86
N ARG A 55 -8.98 15.49 -8.62
CA ARG A 55 -9.53 16.83 -8.32
C ARG A 55 -8.83 17.94 -9.09
N ASN A 56 -7.50 17.92 -9.14
CA ASN A 56 -6.70 18.90 -9.87
C ASN A 56 -6.92 18.85 -11.39
N SER A 57 -7.34 17.69 -11.90
CA SER A 57 -7.69 17.50 -13.31
C SER A 57 -9.17 17.85 -13.63
N GLY A 58 -9.95 18.27 -12.62
CA GLY A 58 -11.40 18.48 -12.77
C GLY A 58 -12.20 17.20 -12.86
N GLY A 59 -11.61 16.07 -12.47
CA GLY A 59 -12.23 14.74 -12.46
C GLY A 59 -13.08 14.47 -11.23
N LYS A 60 -13.61 13.25 -11.16
CA LYS A 60 -14.45 12.76 -10.06
C LYS A 60 -13.69 11.80 -9.17
N VAL A 61 -13.98 11.85 -7.87
CA VAL A 61 -13.39 10.97 -6.87
C VAL A 61 -14.50 10.17 -6.19
N ILE A 62 -14.46 8.88 -6.35
CA ILE A 62 -15.47 7.94 -5.83
C ILE A 62 -14.76 6.97 -4.89
N PHE A 63 -15.25 6.87 -3.66
CA PHE A 63 -14.76 5.91 -2.67
C PHE A 63 -15.76 4.78 -2.44
N GLN A 64 -15.27 3.55 -2.44
CA GLN A 64 -15.97 2.43 -1.85
C GLN A 64 -15.53 2.30 -0.40
N VAL A 65 -16.47 2.10 0.51
CA VAL A 65 -16.24 1.89 1.95
C VAL A 65 -17.10 0.75 2.46
N ARG A 66 -16.68 0.14 3.58
CA ARG A 66 -17.45 -0.92 4.23
C ARG A 66 -18.75 -0.41 4.85
N GLY A 67 -18.74 0.81 5.34
CA GLY A 67 -19.91 1.38 6.01
C GLY A 67 -19.79 2.88 6.24
N THR A 68 -20.88 3.45 6.74
CA THR A 68 -20.93 4.85 7.17
C THR A 68 -21.01 4.95 8.69
N VAL A 69 -20.45 6.02 9.23
CA VAL A 69 -20.44 6.33 10.66
C VAL A 69 -20.98 7.74 10.90
N PRO A 70 -21.47 8.04 12.11
CA PRO A 70 -21.99 9.37 12.42
C PRO A 70 -20.96 10.48 12.15
N ARG A 71 -21.49 11.68 11.85
CA ARG A 71 -20.68 12.88 11.67
C ARG A 71 -19.69 13.08 12.81
N TYR A 72 -18.43 13.37 12.44
CA TYR A 72 -17.32 13.63 13.37
C TYR A 72 -16.99 12.49 14.36
N SER A 73 -17.47 11.27 14.11
CA SER A 73 -17.13 10.11 14.95
C SER A 73 -15.78 9.49 14.62
N LEU A 74 -15.25 9.73 13.41
CA LEU A 74 -13.91 9.30 13.03
C LEU A 74 -12.85 10.05 13.84
N LYS A 75 -11.83 9.35 14.28
CA LYS A 75 -10.68 9.99 14.91
C LYS A 75 -9.96 10.85 13.88
N ALA A 76 -9.69 12.11 14.20
CA ALA A 76 -9.12 13.07 13.26
C ALA A 76 -7.82 12.60 12.59
N ARG A 77 -7.00 11.80 13.28
CA ARG A 77 -5.76 11.23 12.72
C ARG A 77 -5.99 10.06 11.77
N GLU A 78 -7.14 9.42 11.84
CA GLU A 78 -7.53 8.30 10.98
C GLU A 78 -8.24 8.77 9.71
N VAL A 79 -8.74 10.00 9.69
CA VAL A 79 -9.23 10.65 8.48
C VAL A 79 -8.05 10.92 7.56
N ARG A 80 -7.91 10.12 6.52
CA ARG A 80 -6.84 10.25 5.53
C ARG A 80 -7.27 11.03 4.30
N ILE A 81 -8.56 10.98 3.99
CA ILE A 81 -9.12 11.70 2.84
C ILE A 81 -10.22 12.64 3.36
N PRO A 82 -10.01 13.95 3.32
CA PRO A 82 -11.04 14.90 3.69
C PRO A 82 -12.17 14.94 2.65
N SER A 83 -13.38 15.18 3.09
CA SER A 83 -14.59 15.25 2.25
C SER A 83 -14.46 16.20 1.05
N ALA A 84 -13.64 17.23 1.16
CA ALA A 84 -13.37 18.17 0.06
C ALA A 84 -12.77 17.49 -1.20
N LEU A 85 -12.18 16.30 -1.05
CA LEU A 85 -11.65 15.51 -2.18
C LEU A 85 -12.65 14.47 -2.69
N VAL A 86 -13.80 14.25 -2.04
CA VAL A 86 -14.71 13.15 -2.33
C VAL A 86 -15.96 13.68 -3.03
N ASP A 87 -16.33 13.09 -4.17
CA ASP A 87 -17.57 13.41 -4.89
C ASP A 87 -18.69 12.43 -4.56
N ALA A 88 -18.36 11.16 -4.31
CA ALA A 88 -19.35 10.12 -4.01
C ALA A 88 -18.75 8.99 -3.15
N VAL A 89 -19.62 8.38 -2.36
CA VAL A 89 -19.30 7.21 -1.54
C VAL A 89 -20.24 6.08 -1.91
N VAL A 90 -19.66 4.89 -2.14
CA VAL A 90 -20.37 3.63 -2.36
C VAL A 90 -20.15 2.77 -1.11
N VAL A 91 -21.24 2.31 -0.51
CA VAL A 91 -21.15 1.43 0.66
C VAL A 91 -21.29 -0.03 0.21
N ASP A 92 -20.31 -0.85 0.59
CA ASP A 92 -20.30 -2.29 0.37
C ASP A 92 -19.89 -3.00 1.65
N GLU A 93 -20.85 -3.47 2.44
CA GLU A 93 -20.61 -4.19 3.69
C GLU A 93 -19.82 -5.49 3.49
N ALA A 94 -19.88 -6.05 2.28
CA ALA A 94 -19.12 -7.24 1.89
C ALA A 94 -17.70 -6.93 1.39
N GLN A 95 -17.28 -5.67 1.45
CA GLN A 95 -15.94 -5.25 1.05
C GLN A 95 -14.86 -6.15 1.67
N GLN A 96 -13.99 -6.69 0.85
CA GLN A 96 -12.85 -7.48 1.31
C GLN A 96 -11.64 -6.56 1.53
N GLN A 97 -10.93 -6.79 2.64
CA GLN A 97 -9.69 -6.09 2.95
C GLN A 97 -8.58 -6.42 1.93
N GLY A 98 -8.52 -7.66 1.49
CA GLY A 98 -7.59 -8.14 0.49
C GLY A 98 -8.15 -9.30 -0.30
N TYR A 99 -7.39 -9.84 -1.25
CA TYR A 99 -7.82 -11.00 -2.02
C TYR A 99 -8.15 -12.18 -1.10
N ALA A 100 -9.41 -12.64 -1.15
CA ALA A 100 -9.95 -13.72 -0.33
C ALA A 100 -9.88 -13.49 1.21
N VAL A 101 -9.62 -12.27 1.66
CA VAL A 101 -9.61 -11.90 3.08
C VAL A 101 -10.68 -10.84 3.31
N VAL A 102 -11.73 -11.20 4.04
CA VAL A 102 -12.78 -10.25 4.41
C VAL A 102 -12.21 -9.20 5.36
N TYR A 103 -11.59 -9.66 6.46
CA TYR A 103 -10.91 -8.80 7.41
C TYR A 103 -9.92 -9.58 8.28
N ASP A 104 -8.72 -9.04 8.45
CA ASP A 104 -7.72 -9.48 9.41
C ASP A 104 -7.02 -8.25 10.02
N ALA A 105 -7.25 -8.01 11.29
CA ALA A 105 -6.69 -6.89 12.03
C ALA A 105 -5.15 -6.84 12.03
N ALA A 106 -4.48 -7.96 11.75
CA ALA A 106 -3.04 -8.00 11.62
C ALA A 106 -2.54 -7.39 10.30
N LEU A 107 -3.36 -7.43 9.23
CA LEU A 107 -3.01 -6.82 7.95
C LEU A 107 -3.09 -5.29 7.98
N SER A 108 -3.97 -4.73 8.82
CA SER A 108 -4.07 -3.28 9.03
C SER A 108 -3.22 -2.76 10.19
N GLY A 109 -2.44 -3.64 10.84
CA GLY A 109 -1.59 -3.27 11.96
C GLY A 109 -2.33 -2.96 13.27
N GLN A 110 -3.64 -3.25 13.36
CA GLN A 110 -4.42 -3.05 14.58
C GLN A 110 -4.07 -4.07 15.67
N LYS A 111 -3.55 -5.22 15.27
CA LYS A 111 -2.96 -6.20 16.20
C LYS A 111 -1.70 -6.80 15.60
N ARG A 112 -0.82 -7.30 16.48
CA ARG A 112 0.30 -8.14 16.07
C ARG A 112 -0.19 -9.57 15.85
N ARG A 113 0.34 -10.28 14.86
CA ARG A 113 0.12 -11.73 14.75
C ARG A 113 0.76 -12.45 15.92
N ASP A 114 0.00 -13.36 16.53
CA ASP A 114 0.46 -14.15 17.68
C ASP A 114 1.35 -15.31 17.21
N GLU A 115 1.14 -15.80 15.98
CA GLU A 115 1.92 -16.89 15.41
C GLU A 115 2.68 -16.42 14.16
N PRO A 116 3.98 -16.76 14.03
CA PRO A 116 4.69 -16.53 12.80
C PRO A 116 4.02 -17.31 11.65
N VAL A 117 3.88 -16.69 10.51
CA VAL A 117 3.45 -17.40 9.30
C VAL A 117 4.48 -18.50 9.04
N SER A 118 4.06 -19.77 9.08
CA SER A 118 4.96 -20.89 8.76
C SER A 118 5.46 -20.75 7.33
N LEU A 119 6.72 -20.43 7.20
CA LEU A 119 7.37 -20.13 5.93
C LEU A 119 8.26 -21.29 5.50
N GLN A 120 7.69 -22.51 5.50
CA GLN A 120 8.37 -23.66 4.93
C GLN A 120 8.27 -23.55 3.39
N PRO A 121 9.31 -23.06 2.72
CA PRO A 121 9.28 -23.00 1.27
C PRO A 121 9.42 -24.43 0.73
N ASP A 122 8.46 -24.86 -0.06
CA ASP A 122 8.54 -26.12 -0.78
C ASP A 122 9.76 -26.15 -1.72
N PHE A 123 10.38 -27.30 -1.87
CA PHE A 123 11.47 -27.45 -2.81
C PHE A 123 10.98 -27.13 -4.24
N SER A 124 11.53 -26.09 -4.82
CA SER A 124 11.11 -25.58 -6.12
C SER A 124 12.25 -24.81 -6.81
N PRO A 125 12.19 -24.60 -8.12
CA PRO A 125 13.12 -23.71 -8.80
C PRO A 125 13.18 -22.30 -8.18
N ARG A 126 12.06 -21.77 -7.70
CA ARG A 126 12.00 -20.49 -7.01
C ARG A 126 12.84 -20.48 -5.73
N LEU A 127 12.76 -21.55 -4.95
CA LEU A 127 13.57 -21.70 -3.74
C LEU A 127 15.07 -21.73 -4.07
N ILE A 128 15.46 -22.42 -5.13
CA ILE A 128 16.88 -22.50 -5.56
C ILE A 128 17.39 -21.10 -5.94
N ILE A 129 16.59 -20.34 -6.71
CA ILE A 129 16.93 -18.98 -7.10
C ILE A 129 17.06 -18.08 -5.86
N ALA A 130 16.09 -18.12 -4.94
CA ALA A 130 16.11 -17.34 -3.72
C ALA A 130 17.33 -17.67 -2.84
N ARG A 131 17.66 -18.96 -2.69
CA ARG A 131 18.86 -19.42 -1.97
C ARG A 131 20.15 -18.94 -2.62
N ARG A 132 20.23 -18.92 -3.93
CA ARG A 132 21.41 -18.41 -4.63
C ARG A 132 21.54 -16.90 -4.43
N ALA A 133 20.42 -16.15 -4.53
CA ALA A 133 20.41 -14.73 -4.33
C ALA A 133 20.72 -14.35 -2.86
N GLN A 134 20.23 -15.10 -1.87
CA GLN A 134 20.55 -14.89 -0.46
C GLN A 134 22.06 -14.89 -0.19
N LYS A 135 22.85 -15.67 -0.94
CA LYS A 135 24.32 -15.73 -0.79
C LYS A 135 25.05 -14.46 -1.24
N GLU A 136 24.38 -13.57 -1.95
CA GLU A 136 24.93 -12.27 -2.33
C GLU A 136 24.76 -11.21 -1.23
N LEU A 137 23.99 -11.51 -0.17
CA LEU A 137 23.76 -10.60 0.93
C LEU A 137 24.98 -10.58 1.85
N TYR A 138 25.29 -9.39 2.36
CA TYR A 138 26.37 -9.14 3.31
C TYR A 138 25.82 -8.49 4.58
N ASP A 139 26.57 -8.59 5.68
CA ASP A 139 26.15 -8.05 6.98
C ASP A 139 25.87 -6.54 6.90
N ASN A 140 24.79 -6.11 7.56
CA ASN A 140 24.29 -4.74 7.56
C ASN A 140 23.77 -4.25 6.19
N ALA A 141 23.52 -5.14 5.24
CA ALA A 141 22.88 -4.76 3.98
C ALA A 141 21.49 -4.17 4.23
N VAL A 142 21.17 -3.11 3.49
CA VAL A 142 19.81 -2.57 3.39
C VAL A 142 19.17 -3.19 2.16
N ILE A 143 18.09 -3.94 2.36
CA ILE A 143 17.48 -4.76 1.32
C ILE A 143 16.03 -4.33 1.13
N ASN A 144 15.63 -4.08 -0.11
CA ASN A 144 14.24 -3.91 -0.49
C ASN A 144 13.78 -5.13 -1.28
N PHE A 145 12.79 -5.87 -0.76
CA PHE A 145 12.24 -7.04 -1.43
C PHE A 145 11.05 -6.67 -2.30
N GLY A 146 11.13 -6.98 -3.59
CA GLY A 146 9.99 -6.97 -4.49
C GLY A 146 9.12 -8.22 -4.30
N PHE A 147 7.91 -8.18 -4.85
CA PHE A 147 6.97 -9.31 -4.82
C PHE A 147 7.41 -10.45 -5.75
N GLY A 148 7.12 -11.69 -5.35
CA GLY A 148 7.35 -12.90 -6.15
C GLY A 148 8.54 -13.72 -5.69
N ILE A 149 9.61 -13.88 -6.50
CA ILE A 149 10.79 -14.66 -6.08
C ILE A 149 11.59 -13.95 -4.98
N PRO A 150 11.77 -12.61 -5.01
CA PRO A 150 12.52 -11.91 -3.97
C PRO A 150 11.93 -12.06 -2.56
N ASP A 151 10.60 -12.13 -2.39
CA ASP A 151 9.97 -12.33 -1.09
C ASP A 151 10.36 -13.67 -0.43
N GLN A 152 10.77 -14.67 -1.22
CA GLN A 152 11.26 -15.94 -0.71
C GLN A 152 12.59 -15.77 0.04
N ILE A 153 13.38 -14.74 -0.27
CA ILE A 153 14.64 -14.46 0.42
C ILE A 153 14.36 -14.02 1.86
N ALA A 154 13.37 -13.14 2.07
CA ALA A 154 12.96 -12.73 3.41
C ALA A 154 12.55 -13.93 4.27
N LYS A 155 11.78 -14.84 3.68
CA LYS A 155 11.38 -16.11 4.33
C LYS A 155 12.56 -17.01 4.68
N LEU A 156 13.59 -17.05 3.82
CA LEU A 156 14.79 -17.81 4.07
C LEU A 156 15.63 -17.20 5.19
N ILE A 157 15.72 -15.88 5.25
CA ILE A 157 16.42 -15.14 6.32
C ILE A 157 15.77 -15.45 7.67
N GLU A 158 14.44 -15.36 7.76
CA GLU A 158 13.69 -15.68 8.99
C GLU A 158 13.91 -17.14 9.39
N ARG A 159 13.76 -18.09 8.46
CA ARG A 159 13.99 -19.51 8.74
C ARG A 159 15.41 -19.81 9.25
N ASP A 160 16.41 -19.12 8.71
CA ASP A 160 17.81 -19.33 9.07
C ASP A 160 18.21 -18.56 10.35
N GLY A 161 17.32 -17.72 10.91
CA GLY A 161 17.56 -16.92 12.13
C GLY A 161 18.50 -15.74 11.91
N ASP A 162 18.58 -15.25 10.67
CA ASP A 162 19.52 -14.22 10.24
C ASP A 162 18.89 -12.81 10.19
N GLU A 163 17.66 -12.59 10.74
CA GLU A 163 16.91 -11.33 10.62
C GLU A 163 17.69 -10.13 11.16
N GLY A 164 18.44 -10.32 12.23
CA GLY A 164 19.23 -9.28 12.85
C GLY A 164 20.46 -8.83 12.05
N ARG A 165 20.81 -9.52 10.96
CA ARG A 165 21.98 -9.21 10.13
C ARG A 165 21.68 -8.16 9.06
N TYR A 166 20.39 -7.90 8.75
CA TYR A 166 19.99 -7.08 7.62
C TYR A 166 18.94 -6.04 8.00
N PHE A 167 18.96 -4.91 7.32
CA PHE A 167 17.83 -3.98 7.29
C PHE A 167 16.89 -4.36 6.15
N GLN A 168 15.69 -4.81 6.49
CA GLN A 168 14.74 -5.34 5.51
C GLN A 168 13.56 -4.40 5.33
N THR A 169 13.23 -4.07 4.09
CA THR A 169 12.03 -3.36 3.67
C THR A 169 11.32 -4.16 2.58
N ILE A 170 10.03 -3.94 2.45
CA ILE A 170 9.22 -4.53 1.38
C ILE A 170 8.75 -3.43 0.43
N GLU A 171 8.68 -3.73 -0.84
CA GLU A 171 8.11 -2.86 -1.85
C GLU A 171 6.59 -2.69 -1.63
N HIS A 172 6.10 -1.46 -1.81
CA HIS A 172 4.68 -1.11 -1.77
C HIS A 172 4.17 -0.71 -3.15
#